data_2da20eb70abb9ee7b35517860acd5d0d
#
_entry.id   2da20eb70abb9ee7b35517860acd5d0d
#
_cell.length_a   1.000
_cell.length_b   1.000
_cell.length_c   1.000
_cell.angle_alpha   90.00
_cell.angle_beta   90.00
_cell.angle_gamma   90.00
#
_symmetry.space_group_name_H-M   'P 1'
#
loop_
_entity.id
_entity.type
_entity.pdbx_description
1 polymer ?
#
loop_
_entity_poly.entity_id
_entity_poly.type
_entity_poly.pdbx_seq_one_letter_code
_entity_poly.pdbx_strand_id
1 'polypeptide(L)'
;VETSKRVHAERQLSNEKPLKLERSVEEKFPRDYRPGFGVAMEYEKMGNQSVSPETQRLAKHLNLELEHLGITLGTIVGGFDLKKPLEDPLISCLKQIFLERKVIFFRNQEVNQDQLARFAKYFGELDAFPFGKGNEKNPFVLEIVHGENSPGSENGWHTDVTWMENPSLGSVAQCIELPPYGGDTLFSDSHACYLGMPERLKNEVRDVWGTNDYRLFLKASSYSSLSEKLIHDIKSTFKFGVDHPILRTHPETKKTSLYLNGSFLRSGSLYNKKTGRPLGEEKSRAIVKELLRQHDQPEYSCRFRWEKGSIAFWDNRAVQHFAASDYYPHRRVLRRVTISG
;
A
#
# COMPACT_ATOMS: atom_id res chain seq x y z
N VAL A 1 -18.13 42.29 -5.37
CA VAL A 1 -17.98 41.17 -4.44
C VAL A 1 -18.85 40.05 -4.96
N GLU A 2 -18.35 39.28 -5.94
CA GLU A 2 -19.02 38.08 -6.45
C GLU A 2 -18.20 36.86 -6.06
N THR A 3 -18.80 36.08 -5.18
CA THR A 3 -18.29 34.83 -4.69
C THR A 3 -18.24 33.81 -5.84
N SER A 4 -17.03 33.36 -6.14
CA SER A 4 -16.75 32.23 -7.01
C SER A 4 -17.49 30.98 -6.49
N LYS A 5 -18.62 30.65 -7.06
CA LYS A 5 -19.25 29.34 -6.96
C LYS A 5 -18.38 28.38 -7.75
N ARG A 6 -17.55 27.63 -7.06
CA ARG A 6 -16.94 26.41 -7.62
C ARG A 6 -18.06 25.48 -8.04
N VAL A 7 -18.20 25.31 -9.32
CA VAL A 7 -19.01 24.24 -9.93
C VAL A 7 -18.36 22.92 -9.50
N HIS A 8 -18.83 22.36 -8.40
CA HIS A 8 -18.74 20.92 -8.22
C HIS A 8 -19.65 20.34 -9.31
N ALA A 9 -19.05 19.88 -10.39
CA ALA A 9 -19.76 19.00 -11.30
C ALA A 9 -20.20 17.80 -10.45
N GLU A 10 -21.49 17.74 -10.12
CA GLU A 10 -22.14 16.52 -9.69
C GLU A 10 -21.88 15.49 -10.79
N ARG A 11 -20.85 14.67 -10.62
CA ARG A 11 -20.82 13.37 -11.28
C ARG A 11 -21.98 12.62 -10.67
N GLN A 12 -23.14 12.76 -11.32
CA GLN A 12 -24.24 11.86 -11.08
C GLN A 12 -23.66 10.45 -11.07
N LEU A 13 -23.83 9.75 -9.95
CA LEU A 13 -23.69 8.30 -9.90
C LEU A 13 -24.72 7.77 -10.91
N SER A 14 -24.33 7.73 -12.17
CA SER A 14 -25.15 7.16 -13.22
C SER A 14 -25.34 5.70 -12.84
N ASN A 15 -26.58 5.23 -12.91
CA ASN A 15 -26.92 3.81 -12.98
C ASN A 15 -26.40 3.25 -14.31
N GLU A 16 -25.09 3.41 -14.56
CA GLU A 16 -24.45 2.88 -15.74
C GLU A 16 -24.49 1.35 -15.62
N LYS A 17 -25.17 0.76 -16.55
CA LYS A 17 -25.11 -0.70 -16.73
C LYS A 17 -23.63 -1.07 -16.90
N PRO A 18 -23.18 -2.18 -16.27
CA PRO A 18 -21.81 -2.65 -16.47
C PRO A 18 -21.47 -2.69 -17.96
N LEU A 19 -20.34 -2.10 -18.32
CA LEU A 19 -19.85 -2.13 -19.69
C LEU A 19 -19.70 -3.58 -20.13
N LYS A 20 -20.54 -4.05 -21.03
CA LYS A 20 -20.38 -5.36 -21.69
C LYS A 20 -19.25 -5.22 -22.70
N LEU A 21 -18.10 -5.76 -22.38
CA LEU A 21 -17.04 -5.92 -23.37
C LEU A 21 -17.43 -7.06 -24.31
N GLU A 22 -17.46 -6.77 -25.62
CA GLU A 22 -17.78 -7.78 -26.65
C GLU A 22 -16.71 -8.88 -26.75
N ARG A 23 -15.48 -8.59 -26.30
CA ARG A 23 -14.33 -9.50 -26.23
C ARG A 23 -13.60 -9.30 -24.92
N SER A 24 -12.91 -10.32 -24.42
CA SER A 24 -12.07 -10.19 -23.23
C SER A 24 -10.93 -9.21 -23.43
N VAL A 25 -10.43 -8.63 -22.38
CA VAL A 25 -9.26 -7.72 -22.43
C VAL A 25 -8.04 -8.46 -23.01
N GLU A 26 -7.87 -9.73 -22.69
CA GLU A 26 -6.77 -10.56 -23.20
C GLU A 26 -6.81 -10.75 -24.72
N GLU A 27 -8.02 -10.80 -25.32
CA GLU A 27 -8.20 -10.91 -26.76
C GLU A 27 -7.99 -9.56 -27.48
N LYS A 28 -8.31 -8.45 -26.82
CA LYS A 28 -8.20 -7.09 -27.40
C LYS A 28 -6.77 -6.55 -27.33
N PHE A 29 -6.01 -6.92 -26.32
CA PHE A 29 -4.71 -6.31 -26.03
C PHE A 29 -3.65 -7.40 -25.84
N PRO A 30 -2.78 -7.64 -26.82
CA PRO A 30 -1.65 -8.55 -26.68
C PRO A 30 -0.78 -8.14 -25.48
N ARG A 31 -0.52 -9.08 -24.58
CA ARG A 31 0.14 -8.83 -23.27
C ARG A 31 1.51 -8.17 -23.39
N ASP A 32 2.26 -8.53 -24.42
CA ASP A 32 3.62 -8.03 -24.59
C ASP A 32 3.69 -6.56 -25.06
N TYR A 33 2.55 -6.01 -25.47
CA TYR A 33 2.53 -4.69 -26.06
C TYR A 33 2.05 -3.56 -25.13
N ARG A 34 1.36 -3.89 -24.02
CA ARG A 34 0.75 -2.90 -23.12
C ARG A 34 0.94 -3.27 -21.65
N PRO A 35 2.01 -2.82 -21.02
CA PRO A 35 2.27 -3.16 -19.61
C PRO A 35 1.14 -2.72 -18.66
N GLY A 36 0.45 -1.60 -18.94
CA GLY A 36 -0.61 -1.07 -18.07
C GLY A 36 -1.98 -1.77 -18.12
N PHE A 37 -2.24 -2.71 -19.04
CA PHE A 37 -3.59 -3.26 -19.21
C PHE A 37 -4.03 -4.26 -18.12
N GLY A 38 -3.14 -4.63 -17.18
CA GLY A 38 -3.49 -5.48 -16.03
C GLY A 38 -4.64 -4.93 -15.18
N VAL A 39 -4.80 -3.60 -15.10
CA VAL A 39 -5.96 -2.95 -14.48
C VAL A 39 -7.26 -3.32 -15.19
N ALA A 40 -7.26 -3.26 -16.54
CA ALA A 40 -8.43 -3.63 -17.32
C ALA A 40 -8.79 -5.11 -17.18
N MET A 41 -7.79 -5.99 -17.10
CA MET A 41 -7.99 -7.41 -16.84
C MET A 41 -8.59 -7.68 -15.46
N GLU A 42 -8.10 -7.00 -14.43
CA GLU A 42 -8.66 -7.13 -13.09
C GLU A 42 -10.10 -6.62 -13.05
N TYR A 43 -10.36 -5.46 -13.64
CA TYR A 43 -11.69 -4.85 -13.71
C TYR A 43 -12.70 -5.76 -14.40
N GLU A 44 -12.31 -6.38 -15.53
CA GLU A 44 -13.14 -7.37 -16.21
C GLU A 44 -13.48 -8.56 -15.30
N LYS A 45 -12.48 -9.08 -14.58
CA LYS A 45 -12.68 -10.19 -13.62
C LYS A 45 -13.58 -9.81 -12.44
N MET A 46 -13.67 -8.53 -12.11
CA MET A 46 -14.58 -7.97 -11.11
C MET A 46 -15.98 -7.67 -11.69
N GLY A 47 -16.28 -8.10 -12.93
CA GLY A 47 -17.56 -7.85 -13.58
C GLY A 47 -17.76 -6.40 -14.04
N ASN A 48 -16.65 -5.70 -14.37
CA ASN A 48 -16.62 -4.29 -14.76
C ASN A 48 -17.18 -3.34 -13.69
N GLN A 49 -16.85 -3.62 -12.43
CA GLN A 49 -17.25 -2.82 -11.28
C GLN A 49 -16.06 -2.55 -10.37
N SER A 50 -16.01 -1.34 -9.79
CA SER A 50 -14.92 -0.95 -8.86
C SER A 50 -15.05 -1.59 -7.49
N VAL A 51 -16.26 -1.92 -7.06
CA VAL A 51 -16.57 -2.76 -5.88
C VAL A 51 -17.67 -3.75 -6.26
N SER A 52 -17.76 -4.85 -5.52
CA SER A 52 -18.81 -5.85 -5.74
C SER A 52 -20.21 -5.27 -5.52
N PRO A 53 -21.24 -5.83 -6.18
CA PRO A 53 -22.64 -5.40 -5.93
C PRO A 53 -23.06 -5.54 -4.47
N GLU A 54 -22.49 -6.50 -3.75
CA GLU A 54 -22.75 -6.70 -2.32
C GLU A 54 -22.16 -5.55 -1.51
N THR A 55 -20.88 -5.23 -1.71
CA THR A 55 -20.20 -4.10 -1.06
C THR A 55 -20.91 -2.78 -1.37
N GLN A 56 -21.35 -2.58 -2.61
CA GLN A 56 -22.08 -1.37 -3.01
C GLN A 56 -23.42 -1.25 -2.29
N ARG A 57 -24.19 -2.36 -2.15
CA ARG A 57 -25.46 -2.36 -1.40
C ARG A 57 -25.24 -2.07 0.08
N LEU A 58 -24.23 -2.69 0.69
CA LEU A 58 -23.91 -2.50 2.10
C LEU A 58 -23.45 -1.07 2.37
N ALA A 59 -22.56 -0.52 1.56
CA ALA A 59 -22.14 0.87 1.66
C ALA A 59 -23.32 1.85 1.57
N LYS A 60 -24.21 1.62 0.61
CA LYS A 60 -25.44 2.43 0.47
C LYS A 60 -26.36 2.31 1.69
N HIS A 61 -26.56 1.12 2.23
CA HIS A 61 -27.36 0.89 3.44
C HIS A 61 -26.82 1.63 4.66
N LEU A 62 -25.49 1.72 4.75
CA LEU A 62 -24.79 2.43 5.83
C LEU A 62 -24.58 3.93 5.53
N ASN A 63 -25.14 4.45 4.44
CA ASN A 63 -24.98 5.83 3.97
C ASN A 63 -23.50 6.23 3.77
N LEU A 64 -22.65 5.30 3.32
CA LEU A 64 -21.29 5.61 2.98
C LEU A 64 -21.18 6.22 1.59
N GLU A 65 -20.31 7.21 1.47
CA GLU A 65 -19.93 7.83 0.21
C GLU A 65 -18.64 7.18 -0.28
N LEU A 66 -18.61 6.70 -1.53
CA LEU A 66 -17.45 6.08 -2.16
C LEU A 66 -16.99 6.91 -3.35
N GLU A 67 -15.80 7.50 -3.26
CA GLU A 67 -15.12 8.16 -4.37
C GLU A 67 -13.92 7.32 -4.80
N HIS A 68 -13.98 6.70 -5.98
CA HIS A 68 -12.91 5.86 -6.49
C HIS A 68 -11.83 6.70 -7.18
N LEU A 69 -10.57 6.54 -6.75
CA LEU A 69 -9.41 7.23 -7.35
C LEU A 69 -8.88 6.53 -8.59
N GLY A 70 -9.09 5.22 -8.68
CA GLY A 70 -8.75 4.39 -9.83
C GLY A 70 -9.74 3.23 -9.98
N ILE A 71 -9.66 2.51 -11.08
CA ILE A 71 -10.62 1.43 -11.40
C ILE A 71 -10.52 0.30 -10.37
N THR A 72 -9.31 -0.17 -10.04
CA THR A 72 -9.06 -1.33 -9.18
C THR A 72 -8.40 -0.98 -7.84
N LEU A 73 -8.02 0.27 -7.64
CA LEU A 73 -7.21 0.73 -6.52
C LEU A 73 -7.70 2.07 -6.01
N GLY A 74 -7.73 2.20 -4.68
CA GLY A 74 -7.93 3.47 -3.98
C GLY A 74 -9.37 3.96 -3.97
N THR A 75 -9.89 4.22 -2.77
CA THR A 75 -11.24 4.76 -2.57
C THR A 75 -11.26 5.68 -1.36
N ILE A 76 -11.77 6.89 -1.52
CA ILE A 76 -12.10 7.75 -0.40
C ILE A 76 -13.48 7.32 0.09
N VAL A 77 -13.59 7.06 1.40
CA VAL A 77 -14.83 6.63 2.05
C VAL A 77 -15.26 7.71 3.02
N GLY A 78 -16.46 8.22 2.82
CA GLY A 78 -17.12 9.21 3.68
C GLY A 78 -18.35 8.66 4.39
N GLY A 79 -18.99 9.50 5.20
CA GLY A 79 -20.26 9.16 5.87
C GLY A 79 -20.12 8.69 7.33
N PHE A 80 -18.93 8.78 7.95
CA PHE A 80 -18.73 8.42 9.34
C PHE A 80 -17.63 9.25 10.02
N ASP A 81 -17.53 9.14 11.35
CA ASP A 81 -16.58 9.88 12.18
C ASP A 81 -15.79 8.90 13.07
N LEU A 82 -14.48 8.80 12.84
CA LEU A 82 -13.55 7.95 13.59
C LEU A 82 -13.30 8.39 15.03
N LYS A 83 -13.76 9.57 15.43
CA LYS A 83 -13.75 9.98 16.85
C LYS A 83 -14.62 9.07 17.70
N LYS A 84 -15.65 8.48 17.10
CA LYS A 84 -16.59 7.55 17.75
C LYS A 84 -16.13 6.10 17.56
N PRO A 85 -16.46 5.19 18.47
CA PRO A 85 -16.38 3.75 18.19
C PRO A 85 -17.23 3.40 16.97
N LEU A 86 -16.73 2.45 16.17
CA LEU A 86 -17.48 1.95 15.01
C LEU A 86 -18.32 0.73 15.41
N GLU A 87 -19.47 0.60 14.77
CA GLU A 87 -20.35 -0.57 14.90
C GLU A 87 -19.89 -1.70 13.95
N ASP A 88 -20.17 -2.95 14.32
CA ASP A 88 -19.75 -4.14 13.56
C ASP A 88 -20.17 -4.12 12.08
N PRO A 89 -21.38 -3.68 11.68
CA PRO A 89 -21.74 -3.60 10.27
C PRO A 89 -20.85 -2.64 9.49
N LEU A 90 -20.46 -1.49 10.09
CA LEU A 90 -19.59 -0.52 9.46
C LEU A 90 -18.16 -1.07 9.35
N ILE A 91 -17.63 -1.72 10.40
CA ILE A 91 -16.32 -2.37 10.39
C ILE A 91 -16.27 -3.42 9.28
N SER A 92 -17.29 -4.26 9.18
CA SER A 92 -17.42 -5.31 8.15
C SER A 92 -17.43 -4.72 6.73
N CYS A 93 -18.19 -3.64 6.53
CA CYS A 93 -18.24 -2.95 5.24
C CYS A 93 -16.90 -2.34 4.87
N LEU A 94 -16.25 -1.65 5.82
CA LEU A 94 -14.92 -1.08 5.60
C LEU A 94 -13.88 -2.15 5.28
N LYS A 95 -13.97 -3.34 5.91
CA LYS A 95 -13.10 -4.47 5.60
C LYS A 95 -13.32 -4.99 4.17
N GLN A 96 -14.58 -5.10 3.72
CA GLN A 96 -14.88 -5.51 2.34
C GLN A 96 -14.34 -4.48 1.33
N ILE A 97 -14.61 -3.19 1.54
CA ILE A 97 -14.09 -2.12 0.69
C ILE A 97 -12.56 -2.16 0.66
N PHE A 98 -11.91 -2.33 1.80
CA PHE A 98 -10.46 -2.42 1.93
C PHE A 98 -9.88 -3.59 1.12
N LEU A 99 -10.44 -4.80 1.20
CA LEU A 99 -9.99 -5.97 0.46
C LEU A 99 -10.21 -5.83 -1.06
N GLU A 100 -11.29 -5.17 -1.47
CA GLU A 100 -11.59 -4.95 -2.89
C GLU A 100 -10.78 -3.79 -3.47
N ARG A 101 -10.54 -2.74 -2.67
CA ARG A 101 -9.89 -1.50 -3.11
C ARG A 101 -8.43 -1.35 -2.69
N LYS A 102 -7.89 -2.25 -1.85
CA LYS A 102 -6.49 -2.41 -1.43
C LYS A 102 -5.91 -1.23 -0.63
N VAL A 103 -6.41 -0.03 -0.84
CA VAL A 103 -6.18 1.17 -0.03
C VAL A 103 -7.45 2.01 0.03
N ILE A 104 -7.80 2.44 1.24
CA ILE A 104 -8.93 3.31 1.49
C ILE A 104 -8.47 4.57 2.22
N PHE A 105 -9.16 5.66 1.97
CA PHE A 105 -8.83 6.96 2.51
C PHE A 105 -10.03 7.58 3.19
N PHE A 106 -9.76 8.41 4.19
CA PHE A 106 -10.79 9.15 4.90
C PHE A 106 -10.39 10.62 4.96
N ARG A 107 -11.31 11.52 4.72
CA ARG A 107 -11.12 12.97 4.85
C ARG A 107 -11.69 13.48 6.16
N ASN A 108 -11.22 14.63 6.62
CA ASN A 108 -11.75 15.35 7.77
C ASN A 108 -11.82 14.52 9.08
N GLN A 109 -10.85 13.64 9.30
CA GLN A 109 -10.76 12.78 10.47
C GLN A 109 -9.71 13.32 11.44
N GLU A 110 -10.10 14.30 12.26
CA GLU A 110 -9.22 14.86 13.29
C GLU A 110 -9.24 13.99 14.57
N VAL A 111 -8.66 12.80 14.49
CA VAL A 111 -8.56 11.86 15.60
C VAL A 111 -7.28 12.03 16.40
N ASN A 112 -7.31 11.70 17.68
CA ASN A 112 -6.12 11.59 18.52
C ASN A 112 -5.43 10.21 18.32
N GLN A 113 -4.30 10.00 18.98
CA GLN A 113 -3.48 8.78 18.83
C GLN A 113 -4.23 7.51 19.26
N ASP A 114 -5.01 7.58 20.35
CA ASP A 114 -5.75 6.42 20.85
C ASP A 114 -6.93 6.08 19.94
N GLN A 115 -7.56 7.09 19.36
CA GLN A 115 -8.62 6.90 18.37
C GLN A 115 -8.09 6.29 17.08
N LEU A 116 -6.89 6.73 16.62
CA LEU A 116 -6.22 6.14 15.46
C LEU A 116 -5.83 4.68 15.71
N ALA A 117 -5.25 4.38 16.88
CA ALA A 117 -4.91 3.02 17.29
C ALA A 117 -6.17 2.14 17.44
N ARG A 118 -7.24 2.66 18.05
CA ARG A 118 -8.53 1.96 18.14
C ARG A 118 -9.08 1.59 16.76
N PHE A 119 -9.04 2.52 15.81
CA PHE A 119 -9.48 2.25 14.44
C PHE A 119 -8.66 1.10 13.82
N ALA A 120 -7.33 1.17 13.88
CA ALA A 120 -6.47 0.13 13.34
C ALA A 120 -6.75 -1.25 13.99
N LYS A 121 -7.04 -1.27 15.29
CA LYS A 121 -7.31 -2.50 16.06
C LYS A 121 -8.58 -3.26 15.63
N TYR A 122 -9.52 -2.62 14.96
CA TYR A 122 -10.67 -3.33 14.36
C TYR A 122 -10.27 -4.32 13.25
N PHE A 123 -9.08 -4.18 12.70
CA PHE A 123 -8.60 -4.99 11.57
C PHE A 123 -7.53 -6.02 11.97
N GLY A 124 -7.00 -5.96 13.18
CA GLY A 124 -6.01 -6.91 13.70
C GLY A 124 -5.25 -6.37 14.92
N GLU A 125 -4.35 -7.18 15.44
CA GLU A 125 -3.46 -6.76 16.52
C GLU A 125 -2.47 -5.72 16.01
N LEU A 126 -1.95 -4.89 16.92
CA LEU A 126 -1.07 -3.79 16.56
C LEU A 126 0.39 -4.14 16.84
N ASP A 127 1.28 -3.76 15.92
CA ASP A 127 2.73 -3.89 16.10
C ASP A 127 3.36 -2.56 16.50
N ALA A 128 4.24 -2.59 17.51
CA ALA A 128 5.13 -1.48 17.78
C ALA A 128 6.28 -1.50 16.77
N PHE A 129 6.60 -0.33 16.18
CA PHE A 129 7.69 -0.24 15.22
C PHE A 129 9.05 -0.41 15.91
N PRO A 130 9.85 -1.44 15.57
CA PRO A 130 11.02 -1.82 16.36
C PRO A 130 12.21 -0.88 16.21
N PHE A 131 12.28 -0.08 15.14
CA PHE A 131 13.39 0.85 14.87
C PHE A 131 13.12 2.28 15.33
N GLY A 132 11.98 2.55 15.93
CA GLY A 132 11.58 3.87 16.40
C GLY A 132 11.27 3.88 17.88
N LYS A 133 11.49 5.01 18.53
CA LYS A 133 10.83 5.27 19.81
C LYS A 133 9.36 5.47 19.48
N GLY A 134 8.50 4.52 19.89
CA GLY A 134 7.06 4.75 19.91
C GLY A 134 6.77 6.03 20.70
N ASN A 135 5.62 6.62 20.47
CA ASN A 135 5.19 7.76 21.26
C ASN A 135 5.10 7.35 22.72
N GLU A 136 5.59 8.17 23.64
CA GLU A 136 5.53 7.90 25.10
C GLU A 136 4.10 7.62 25.59
N LYS A 137 3.09 8.21 24.91
CA LYS A 137 1.68 8.01 25.25
C LYS A 137 1.06 6.75 24.65
N ASN A 138 1.50 6.33 23.46
CA ASN A 138 0.99 5.14 22.78
C ASN A 138 2.12 4.48 21.98
N PRO A 139 2.62 3.30 22.41
CA PRO A 139 3.77 2.64 21.80
C PRO A 139 3.51 2.12 20.39
N PHE A 140 2.25 1.97 19.99
CA PHE A 140 1.85 1.54 18.65
C PHE A 140 1.79 2.68 17.63
N VAL A 141 1.89 3.94 18.08
CA VAL A 141 1.83 5.11 17.20
C VAL A 141 3.24 5.63 16.93
N LEU A 142 3.68 5.50 15.70
CA LEU A 142 4.92 6.07 15.20
C LEU A 142 4.66 7.46 14.64
N GLU A 143 5.40 8.48 15.07
CA GLU A 143 5.44 9.78 14.38
C GLU A 143 6.57 9.79 13.35
N ILE A 144 6.21 10.08 12.10
CA ILE A 144 7.13 10.25 10.98
C ILE A 144 7.26 11.73 10.73
N VAL A 145 8.42 12.29 11.04
CA VAL A 145 8.70 13.73 10.97
C VAL A 145 9.83 13.97 9.98
N HIS A 146 9.55 14.69 8.92
CA HIS A 146 10.54 15.16 7.97
C HIS A 146 10.56 16.69 7.91
N GLY A 147 11.65 17.28 7.46
CA GLY A 147 11.87 18.72 7.35
C GLY A 147 13.33 19.03 7.09
N GLU A 148 13.78 20.22 7.48
CA GLU A 148 15.12 20.72 7.19
C GLU A 148 16.25 19.79 7.62
N ASN A 149 16.12 19.14 8.79
CA ASN A 149 17.15 18.27 9.37
C ASN A 149 16.94 16.78 9.07
N SER A 150 15.84 16.42 8.39
CA SER A 150 15.50 15.01 8.06
C SER A 150 14.70 15.01 6.77
N PRO A 151 15.36 15.04 5.60
CA PRO A 151 14.67 14.90 4.33
C PRO A 151 14.00 13.52 4.23
N GLY A 152 12.83 13.45 3.59
CA GLY A 152 12.15 12.17 3.35
C GLY A 152 13.01 11.25 2.47
N SER A 153 13.03 9.97 2.79
CA SER A 153 13.83 8.95 2.11
C SER A 153 13.01 7.77 1.56
N GLU A 154 11.70 7.76 1.80
CA GLU A 154 10.79 6.67 1.41
C GLU A 154 10.26 6.81 -0.03
N ASN A 155 11.01 7.50 -0.90
CA ASN A 155 10.71 7.78 -2.29
C ASN A 155 11.13 6.65 -3.25
N GLY A 156 10.80 5.42 -2.89
CA GLY A 156 10.92 4.21 -3.70
C GLY A 156 9.69 3.33 -3.50
N TRP A 157 9.31 2.56 -4.53
CA TRP A 157 8.23 1.59 -4.39
C TRP A 157 8.60 0.51 -3.38
N HIS A 158 7.78 0.38 -2.33
CA HIS A 158 7.97 -0.62 -1.27
C HIS A 158 6.66 -1.04 -0.64
N THR A 159 6.69 -2.19 0.01
CA THR A 159 5.72 -2.60 1.02
C THR A 159 6.44 -2.75 2.35
N ASP A 160 5.74 -2.54 3.47
CA ASP A 160 6.38 -2.46 4.78
C ASP A 160 6.90 -3.81 5.29
N VAL A 161 7.99 -3.78 6.05
CA VAL A 161 8.53 -4.82 6.94
C VAL A 161 8.67 -6.23 6.35
N THR A 162 9.00 -6.34 5.07
CA THR A 162 9.21 -7.66 4.41
C THR A 162 10.38 -8.47 4.99
N TRP A 163 11.18 -7.88 5.86
CA TRP A 163 12.22 -8.56 6.64
C TRP A 163 11.67 -9.36 7.83
N MET A 164 10.36 -9.32 8.12
CA MET A 164 9.68 -10.16 9.10
C MET A 164 9.17 -11.46 8.47
N GLU A 165 9.12 -12.54 9.27
CA GLU A 165 8.52 -13.81 8.81
C GLU A 165 7.04 -13.67 8.48
N ASN A 166 6.33 -12.89 9.31
CA ASN A 166 4.95 -12.47 9.11
C ASN A 166 4.94 -10.95 8.91
N PRO A 167 5.09 -10.47 7.67
CA PRO A 167 5.01 -9.04 7.40
C PRO A 167 3.64 -8.47 7.71
N SER A 168 3.58 -7.20 8.10
CA SER A 168 2.35 -6.54 8.52
C SER A 168 1.21 -6.70 7.50
N LEU A 169 -0.03 -6.86 8.02
CA LEU A 169 -1.24 -6.82 7.23
C LEU A 169 -1.35 -5.50 6.47
N GLY A 170 -1.18 -4.41 7.19
CA GLY A 170 -1.33 -3.07 6.64
C GLY A 170 -0.93 -1.99 7.61
N SER A 171 -1.06 -0.75 7.19
CA SER A 171 -0.78 0.41 8.02
C SER A 171 -1.86 1.46 7.87
N VAL A 172 -2.13 2.18 8.97
CA VAL A 172 -3.04 3.33 9.02
C VAL A 172 -2.19 4.57 9.29
N ALA A 173 -2.18 5.53 8.39
CA ALA A 173 -1.45 6.79 8.56
C ALA A 173 -2.39 7.98 8.56
N GLN A 174 -2.17 8.90 9.50
CA GLN A 174 -2.90 10.16 9.63
C GLN A 174 -1.97 11.34 9.32
N CYS A 175 -2.48 12.31 8.57
CA CYS A 175 -1.77 13.56 8.32
C CYS A 175 -2.00 14.55 9.47
N ILE A 176 -0.91 15.00 10.09
CA ILE A 176 -0.90 15.97 11.19
C ILE A 176 -0.48 17.35 10.70
N GLU A 177 0.62 17.41 9.93
CA GLU A 177 1.16 18.64 9.40
C GLU A 177 1.61 18.43 7.96
N LEU A 178 1.28 19.39 7.10
CA LEU A 178 1.58 19.36 5.68
C LEU A 178 2.56 20.46 5.28
N PRO A 179 3.44 20.16 4.32
CA PRO A 179 4.15 21.20 3.60
C PRO A 179 3.19 22.02 2.73
N PRO A 180 3.57 23.22 2.27
CA PRO A 180 2.72 24.05 1.41
C PRO A 180 2.45 23.41 0.04
N TYR A 181 3.29 22.47 -0.38
CA TYR A 181 3.17 21.68 -1.62
C TYR A 181 3.94 20.35 -1.49
N GLY A 182 3.63 19.39 -2.35
CA GLY A 182 4.29 18.09 -2.35
C GLY A 182 3.88 17.17 -1.19
N GLY A 183 4.68 16.14 -0.95
CA GLY A 183 4.48 15.17 0.11
C GLY A 183 3.33 14.20 -0.10
N ASP A 184 2.84 14.04 -1.32
CA ASP A 184 1.82 13.08 -1.68
C ASP A 184 2.32 11.64 -1.49
N THR A 185 1.40 10.71 -1.37
CA THR A 185 1.74 9.27 -1.39
C THR A 185 1.06 8.60 -2.58
N LEU A 186 1.86 7.84 -3.33
CA LEU A 186 1.38 7.01 -4.43
C LEU A 186 1.22 5.57 -3.93
N PHE A 187 0.20 4.89 -4.42
CA PHE A 187 -0.04 3.48 -4.16
C PHE A 187 -0.15 2.75 -5.49
N SER A 188 0.48 1.58 -5.61
CA SER A 188 0.49 0.76 -6.82
C SER A 188 -0.16 -0.60 -6.56
N ASP A 189 -1.06 -1.01 -7.46
CA ASP A 189 -1.79 -2.27 -7.41
C ASP A 189 -0.90 -3.45 -7.81
N SER A 190 -0.43 -4.19 -6.81
CA SER A 190 0.47 -5.33 -7.02
C SER A 190 -0.19 -6.51 -7.75
N HIS A 191 -1.53 -6.65 -7.69
CA HIS A 191 -2.25 -7.66 -8.46
C HIS A 191 -2.38 -7.28 -9.93
N ALA A 192 -2.74 -6.03 -10.22
CA ALA A 192 -2.77 -5.52 -11.58
C ALA A 192 -1.38 -5.57 -12.24
N CYS A 193 -0.30 -5.24 -11.49
CA CYS A 193 1.08 -5.44 -11.93
C CYS A 193 1.33 -6.90 -12.34
N TYR A 194 0.92 -7.87 -11.51
CA TYR A 194 1.04 -9.29 -11.85
C TYR A 194 0.24 -9.67 -13.10
N LEU A 195 -1.01 -9.22 -13.21
CA LEU A 195 -1.85 -9.53 -14.38
C LEU A 195 -1.26 -9.00 -15.68
N GLY A 196 -0.80 -7.75 -15.66
CA GLY A 196 -0.22 -7.07 -16.83
C GLY A 196 1.24 -7.44 -17.13
N MET A 197 1.90 -8.16 -16.24
CA MET A 197 3.29 -8.58 -16.43
C MET A 197 3.42 -9.50 -17.65
N PRO A 198 4.47 -9.35 -18.48
CA PRO A 198 4.74 -10.26 -19.60
C PRO A 198 4.82 -11.72 -19.15
N GLU A 199 4.23 -12.64 -19.91
CA GLU A 199 4.20 -14.07 -19.56
C GLU A 199 5.61 -14.68 -19.40
N ARG A 200 6.58 -14.21 -20.20
CA ARG A 200 7.99 -14.56 -20.04
C ARG A 200 8.45 -14.30 -18.58
N LEU A 201 8.18 -13.08 -18.09
CA LEU A 201 8.61 -12.69 -16.76
C LEU A 201 7.84 -13.45 -15.66
N LYS A 202 6.52 -13.64 -15.81
CA LYS A 202 5.72 -14.47 -14.89
C LYS A 202 6.28 -15.88 -14.77
N ASN A 203 6.61 -16.52 -15.90
CA ASN A 203 7.17 -17.87 -15.94
C ASN A 203 8.56 -17.91 -15.29
N GLU A 204 9.38 -16.89 -15.52
CA GLU A 204 10.71 -16.77 -14.95
C GLU A 204 10.71 -16.67 -13.42
N VAL A 205 9.71 -15.98 -12.85
CA VAL A 205 9.65 -15.72 -11.40
C VAL A 205 8.64 -16.54 -10.62
N ARG A 206 7.90 -17.43 -11.27
CA ARG A 206 6.83 -18.26 -10.66
C ARG A 206 7.23 -18.96 -9.37
N ASP A 207 8.41 -19.56 -9.34
CA ASP A 207 8.94 -20.31 -8.20
C ASP A 207 10.15 -19.61 -7.56
N VAL A 208 10.30 -18.29 -7.81
CA VAL A 208 11.44 -17.53 -7.30
C VAL A 208 11.11 -16.92 -5.95
N TRP A 209 12.06 -17.07 -5.04
CA TRP A 209 12.07 -16.48 -3.71
C TRP A 209 13.29 -15.58 -3.56
N GLY A 210 13.19 -14.63 -2.63
CA GLY A 210 14.29 -13.72 -2.32
C GLY A 210 14.41 -13.45 -0.82
N THR A 211 15.62 -13.24 -0.35
CA THR A 211 15.93 -12.98 1.05
C THR A 211 15.82 -11.51 1.35
N ASN A 212 14.97 -11.14 2.30
CA ASN A 212 14.79 -9.77 2.79
C ASN A 212 15.56 -9.59 4.11
N ASP A 213 16.22 -8.45 4.28
CA ASP A 213 17.15 -8.23 5.39
C ASP A 213 17.00 -6.82 5.99
N TYR A 214 16.61 -6.74 7.26
CA TYR A 214 16.48 -5.46 7.97
C TYR A 214 17.78 -4.69 8.13
N ARG A 215 18.94 -5.37 8.03
CA ARG A 215 20.25 -4.70 8.13
C ARG A 215 20.50 -3.72 7.00
N LEU A 216 19.81 -3.86 5.86
CA LEU A 216 19.85 -2.87 4.78
C LEU A 216 19.25 -1.55 5.25
N PHE A 217 18.20 -1.63 6.04
CA PHE A 217 17.54 -0.48 6.64
C PHE A 217 18.41 0.21 7.70
N LEU A 218 19.10 -0.56 8.55
CA LEU A 218 20.03 -0.01 9.57
C LEU A 218 21.21 0.74 8.96
N LYS A 219 21.54 0.48 7.70
CA LYS A 219 22.60 1.19 6.97
C LYS A 219 22.13 2.54 6.41
N ALA A 220 20.86 2.79 6.34
CA ALA A 220 20.32 4.08 5.88
C ALA A 220 20.72 5.20 6.87
N SER A 221 21.05 6.37 6.34
CA SER A 221 21.52 7.51 7.14
C SER A 221 20.56 7.93 8.26
N SER A 222 19.26 7.76 8.04
CA SER A 222 18.20 8.06 9.01
C SER A 222 18.23 7.18 10.27
N TYR A 223 18.94 6.06 10.25
CA TYR A 223 19.06 5.11 11.36
C TYR A 223 20.48 5.01 11.94
N SER A 224 21.43 5.77 11.42
CA SER A 224 22.82 5.83 11.94
C SER A 224 22.93 6.32 13.38
N SER A 225 21.89 6.95 13.91
CA SER A 225 21.79 7.49 15.28
C SER A 225 21.12 6.54 16.29
N LEU A 226 20.79 5.30 15.90
CA LEU A 226 20.22 4.33 16.84
C LEU A 226 21.24 3.96 17.93
N SER A 227 20.76 3.86 19.18
CA SER A 227 21.61 3.45 20.30
C SER A 227 22.09 2.00 20.11
N GLU A 228 23.30 1.70 20.62
CA GLU A 228 23.86 0.33 20.59
C GLU A 228 22.90 -0.68 21.26
N LYS A 229 22.23 -0.28 22.33
CA LYS A 229 21.23 -1.11 23.01
C LYS A 229 20.09 -1.48 22.04
N LEU A 230 19.50 -0.50 21.36
CA LEU A 230 18.41 -0.75 20.42
C LEU A 230 18.85 -1.65 19.25
N ILE A 231 20.07 -1.43 18.73
CA ILE A 231 20.65 -2.29 17.69
C ILE A 231 20.84 -3.72 18.21
N HIS A 232 21.26 -3.89 19.45
CA HIS A 232 21.40 -5.21 20.08
C HIS A 232 20.03 -5.89 20.21
N ASP A 233 19.03 -5.20 20.73
CA ASP A 233 17.67 -5.71 20.91
C ASP A 233 17.05 -6.15 19.57
N ILE A 234 17.22 -5.36 18.50
CA ILE A 234 16.79 -5.69 17.15
C ILE A 234 17.47 -6.98 16.66
N LYS A 235 18.80 -7.08 16.81
CA LYS A 235 19.58 -8.25 16.38
C LYS A 235 19.23 -9.52 17.14
N SER A 236 18.84 -9.41 18.40
CA SER A 236 18.41 -10.55 19.22
C SER A 236 16.98 -11.00 18.94
N THR A 237 16.13 -10.08 18.46
CA THR A 237 14.70 -10.33 18.22
C THR A 237 14.44 -10.85 16.82
N PHE A 238 15.14 -10.32 15.80
CA PHE A 238 14.83 -10.59 14.40
C PHE A 238 15.91 -11.43 13.72
N LYS A 239 15.45 -12.34 12.84
CA LYS A 239 16.35 -13.18 12.04
C LYS A 239 17.14 -12.38 11.00
N PHE A 240 18.34 -12.83 10.70
CA PHE A 240 19.19 -12.29 9.63
C PHE A 240 18.78 -12.83 8.26
N GLY A 241 17.76 -12.26 7.70
CA GLY A 241 17.25 -12.65 6.39
C GLY A 241 16.05 -13.57 6.49
N VAL A 242 14.99 -13.14 5.87
CA VAL A 242 13.72 -13.86 5.76
C VAL A 242 13.37 -13.98 4.29
N ASP A 243 13.01 -15.18 3.88
CA ASP A 243 12.69 -15.47 2.51
C ASP A 243 11.20 -15.30 2.22
N HIS A 244 10.90 -14.57 1.15
CA HIS A 244 9.54 -14.44 0.63
C HIS A 244 9.48 -14.77 -0.86
N PRO A 245 8.31 -15.28 -1.33
CA PRO A 245 8.08 -15.47 -2.76
C PRO A 245 7.97 -14.13 -3.47
N ILE A 246 8.49 -14.04 -4.70
CA ILE A 246 8.31 -12.87 -5.57
C ILE A 246 6.85 -12.72 -6.03
N LEU A 247 6.16 -13.84 -6.23
CA LEU A 247 4.71 -13.88 -6.47
C LEU A 247 4.03 -14.47 -5.24
N ARG A 248 3.23 -13.65 -4.56
CA ARG A 248 2.54 -14.04 -3.31
C ARG A 248 1.03 -14.10 -3.52
N THR A 249 0.40 -15.16 -3.05
CA THR A 249 -1.06 -15.25 -2.97
C THR A 249 -1.55 -14.52 -1.72
N HIS A 250 -2.47 -13.59 -1.91
CA HIS A 250 -3.09 -12.86 -0.82
C HIS A 250 -3.92 -13.82 0.06
N PRO A 251 -3.75 -13.78 1.40
CA PRO A 251 -4.35 -14.79 2.27
C PRO A 251 -5.89 -14.75 2.32
N GLU A 252 -6.51 -13.59 2.12
CA GLU A 252 -7.97 -13.43 2.14
C GLU A 252 -8.56 -13.44 0.73
N THR A 253 -8.08 -12.58 -0.19
CA THR A 253 -8.67 -12.46 -1.55
C THR A 253 -8.26 -13.55 -2.51
N LYS A 254 -7.24 -14.36 -2.17
CA LYS A 254 -6.64 -15.42 -3.00
C LYS A 254 -6.05 -14.92 -4.33
N LYS A 255 -5.95 -13.62 -4.53
CA LYS A 255 -5.33 -13.01 -5.71
C LYS A 255 -3.80 -13.14 -5.63
N THR A 256 -3.15 -13.46 -6.73
CA THR A 256 -1.68 -13.45 -6.83
C THR A 256 -1.20 -12.03 -7.10
N SER A 257 -0.22 -11.57 -6.33
CA SER A 257 0.35 -10.23 -6.43
C SER A 257 1.87 -10.30 -6.63
N LEU A 258 2.43 -9.31 -7.30
CA LEU A 258 3.85 -9.06 -7.29
C LEU A 258 4.24 -8.57 -5.89
N TYR A 259 5.05 -9.37 -5.18
CA TYR A 259 5.46 -9.11 -3.81
C TYR A 259 6.97 -8.93 -3.71
N LEU A 260 7.40 -7.69 -3.82
CA LEU A 260 8.82 -7.35 -3.88
C LEU A 260 9.07 -6.05 -3.14
N ASN A 261 10.09 -6.02 -2.28
CA ASN A 261 10.55 -4.79 -1.65
C ASN A 261 12.00 -4.52 -2.04
N GLY A 262 12.23 -3.53 -2.90
CA GLY A 262 13.58 -3.16 -3.37
C GLY A 262 14.50 -2.67 -2.25
N SER A 263 13.95 -2.15 -1.15
CA SER A 263 14.73 -1.61 -0.02
C SER A 263 15.23 -2.68 0.94
N PHE A 264 14.51 -3.80 1.09
CA PHE A 264 14.88 -4.88 2.01
C PHE A 264 15.40 -6.14 1.33
N LEU A 265 15.18 -6.30 0.02
CA LEU A 265 15.67 -7.45 -0.71
C LEU A 265 17.19 -7.40 -0.83
N ARG A 266 17.86 -8.45 -0.34
CA ARG A 266 19.32 -8.58 -0.46
C ARG A 266 19.71 -8.77 -1.92
N SER A 267 20.69 -7.98 -2.41
CA SER A 267 21.20 -8.12 -3.77
C SER A 267 21.68 -9.56 -4.03
N GLY A 268 21.36 -10.10 -5.20
CA GLY A 268 21.78 -11.44 -5.61
C GLY A 268 21.10 -12.61 -4.89
N SER A 269 20.14 -12.35 -4.00
CA SER A 269 19.54 -13.39 -3.16
C SER A 269 18.44 -14.21 -3.82
N LEU A 270 18.08 -13.92 -5.06
CA LEU A 270 17.02 -14.67 -5.74
C LEU A 270 17.43 -16.11 -6.02
N TYR A 271 16.53 -17.04 -5.70
CA TYR A 271 16.73 -18.45 -5.95
C TYR A 271 15.41 -19.14 -6.33
N ASN A 272 15.51 -20.26 -7.08
CA ASN A 272 14.35 -21.08 -7.38
C ASN A 272 14.02 -21.97 -6.17
N LYS A 273 12.85 -21.80 -5.59
CA LYS A 273 12.42 -22.52 -4.38
C LYS A 273 12.33 -24.04 -4.55
N LYS A 274 11.93 -24.51 -5.74
CA LYS A 274 11.77 -25.95 -6.01
C LYS A 274 13.12 -26.67 -6.13
N THR A 275 14.10 -26.00 -6.72
CA THR A 275 15.41 -26.62 -6.99
C THR A 275 16.50 -26.22 -6.00
N GLY A 276 16.25 -25.17 -5.19
CA GLY A 276 17.25 -24.54 -4.31
C GLY A 276 18.36 -23.78 -5.06
N ARG A 277 18.32 -23.71 -6.40
CA ARG A 277 19.38 -23.11 -7.19
C ARG A 277 19.32 -21.57 -7.16
N PRO A 278 20.41 -20.86 -6.80
CA PRO A 278 20.49 -19.42 -6.92
C PRO A 278 20.43 -19.00 -8.39
N LEU A 279 19.82 -17.85 -8.67
CA LEU A 279 19.77 -17.29 -10.02
C LEU A 279 21.10 -16.61 -10.42
N GLY A 280 21.96 -16.31 -9.45
CA GLY A 280 23.17 -15.50 -9.64
C GLY A 280 22.88 -14.00 -9.52
N GLU A 281 23.92 -13.24 -9.24
CA GLU A 281 23.77 -11.82 -8.88
C GLU A 281 23.33 -10.95 -10.06
N GLU A 282 23.93 -11.14 -11.23
CA GLU A 282 23.61 -10.36 -12.43
C GLU A 282 22.16 -10.58 -12.86
N LYS A 283 21.74 -11.85 -12.95
CA LYS A 283 20.37 -12.22 -13.30
C LYS A 283 19.38 -11.72 -12.26
N SER A 284 19.68 -11.86 -10.97
CA SER A 284 18.83 -11.35 -9.88
C SER A 284 18.62 -9.85 -10.01
N ARG A 285 19.67 -9.07 -10.23
CA ARG A 285 19.55 -7.62 -10.41
C ARG A 285 18.74 -7.24 -11.63
N ALA A 286 18.92 -7.92 -12.74
CA ALA A 286 18.14 -7.66 -13.96
C ALA A 286 16.65 -7.91 -13.74
N ILE A 287 16.29 -9.05 -13.13
CA ILE A 287 14.90 -9.41 -12.81
C ILE A 287 14.30 -8.41 -11.83
N VAL A 288 14.96 -8.09 -10.72
CA VAL A 288 14.46 -7.13 -9.72
C VAL A 288 14.18 -5.77 -10.36
N LYS A 289 15.08 -5.27 -11.20
CA LYS A 289 14.90 -4.01 -11.93
C LYS A 289 13.67 -4.04 -12.84
N GLU A 290 13.45 -5.14 -13.56
CA GLU A 290 12.30 -5.30 -14.46
C GLU A 290 10.99 -5.41 -13.67
N LEU A 291 11.00 -6.11 -12.53
CA LEU A 291 9.85 -6.24 -11.64
C LEU A 291 9.44 -4.91 -10.98
N LEU A 292 10.42 -4.16 -10.46
CA LEU A 292 10.12 -2.85 -9.84
C LEU A 292 9.51 -1.87 -10.85
N ARG A 293 9.94 -1.92 -12.12
CA ARG A 293 9.35 -1.11 -13.19
C ARG A 293 7.87 -1.39 -13.45
N GLN A 294 7.34 -2.56 -13.03
CA GLN A 294 5.90 -2.81 -13.14
C GLN A 294 5.10 -1.82 -12.29
N HIS A 295 5.64 -1.36 -11.17
CA HIS A 295 5.00 -0.36 -10.31
C HIS A 295 5.11 1.07 -10.83
N ASP A 296 6.02 1.33 -11.78
CA ASP A 296 6.19 2.66 -12.41
C ASP A 296 5.08 2.97 -13.45
N GLN A 297 4.18 2.03 -13.72
CA GLN A 297 3.09 2.25 -14.67
C GLN A 297 2.00 3.11 -14.02
N PRO A 298 1.68 4.29 -14.59
CA PRO A 298 0.65 5.18 -14.04
C PRO A 298 -0.72 4.52 -13.88
N GLU A 299 -1.06 3.59 -14.79
CA GLU A 299 -2.34 2.88 -14.80
C GLU A 299 -2.52 1.96 -13.59
N TYR A 300 -1.43 1.51 -12.97
CA TYR A 300 -1.47 0.69 -11.76
C TYR A 300 -1.50 1.50 -10.48
N SER A 301 -1.37 2.82 -10.57
CA SER A 301 -1.21 3.66 -9.38
C SER A 301 -2.38 4.62 -9.16
N CYS A 302 -2.58 4.98 -7.92
CA CYS A 302 -3.31 6.19 -7.55
C CYS A 302 -2.40 7.09 -6.72
N ARG A 303 -2.55 8.42 -6.90
CA ARG A 303 -1.83 9.44 -6.13
C ARG A 303 -2.79 10.08 -5.14
N PHE A 304 -2.45 9.97 -3.86
CA PHE A 304 -3.23 10.56 -2.79
C PHE A 304 -2.59 11.86 -2.33
N ARG A 305 -3.29 12.95 -2.59
CA ARG A 305 -2.93 14.25 -2.04
C ARG A 305 -3.47 14.37 -0.62
N TRP A 306 -2.56 14.54 0.33
CA TRP A 306 -2.91 14.68 1.73
C TRP A 306 -3.58 16.04 2.00
N GLU A 307 -4.47 16.03 2.96
CA GLU A 307 -5.05 17.19 3.62
C GLU A 307 -4.96 16.97 5.12
N LYS A 308 -4.97 18.05 5.91
CA LYS A 308 -4.99 17.93 7.37
C LYS A 308 -6.19 17.09 7.81
N GLY A 309 -5.97 16.12 8.70
CA GLY A 309 -7.01 15.17 9.13
C GLY A 309 -7.32 14.07 8.11
N SER A 310 -6.59 13.98 6.98
CA SER A 310 -6.71 12.81 6.11
C SER A 310 -6.08 11.59 6.77
N ILE A 311 -6.70 10.43 6.54
CA ILE A 311 -6.18 9.13 6.94
C ILE A 311 -6.10 8.25 5.68
N ALA A 312 -5.03 7.47 5.55
CA ALA A 312 -4.88 6.40 4.58
C ALA A 312 -4.74 5.08 5.32
N PHE A 313 -5.44 4.05 4.85
CA PHE A 313 -5.32 2.68 5.32
C PHE A 313 -5.06 1.76 4.13
N TRP A 314 -3.88 1.14 4.08
CA TRP A 314 -3.46 0.32 2.95
C TRP A 314 -3.09 -1.10 3.35
N ASP A 315 -3.30 -2.02 2.42
CA ASP A 315 -2.98 -3.44 2.54
C ASP A 315 -1.57 -3.72 2.01
N ASN A 316 -0.61 -3.95 2.90
CA ASN A 316 0.77 -4.26 2.55
C ASN A 316 0.93 -5.57 1.75
N ARG A 317 -0.11 -6.40 1.72
CA ARG A 317 -0.15 -7.67 1.00
C ARG A 317 -0.60 -7.51 -0.46
N ALA A 318 -1.17 -6.33 -0.79
CA ALA A 318 -1.81 -6.06 -2.07
C ALA A 318 -1.28 -4.83 -2.80
N VAL A 319 -0.59 -3.91 -2.11
CA VAL A 319 -0.04 -2.69 -2.71
C VAL A 319 1.43 -2.49 -2.38
N GLN A 320 2.12 -1.75 -3.24
CA GLN A 320 3.31 -0.99 -2.88
C GLN A 320 2.97 0.49 -2.77
N HIS A 321 3.73 1.20 -1.96
CA HIS A 321 3.56 2.64 -1.83
C HIS A 321 4.87 3.39 -2.00
N PHE A 322 4.74 4.69 -2.32
CA PHE A 322 5.85 5.58 -2.61
C PHE A 322 5.53 6.94 -1.97
N ALA A 323 6.29 7.37 -0.98
CA ALA A 323 6.15 8.69 -0.38
C ALA A 323 6.97 9.70 -1.18
N ALA A 324 6.31 10.60 -1.90
CA ALA A 324 7.01 11.64 -2.64
C ALA A 324 7.75 12.59 -1.68
N SER A 325 9.07 12.75 -1.90
CA SER A 325 9.95 13.60 -1.08
C SER A 325 10.21 14.95 -1.76
N ASP A 326 9.18 15.55 -2.35
CA ASP A 326 9.21 16.76 -3.16
C ASP A 326 8.85 18.03 -2.37
N TYR A 327 9.06 18.03 -1.06
CA TYR A 327 8.66 19.11 -0.15
C TYR A 327 9.82 19.71 0.68
N TYR A 328 11.03 19.20 0.54
CA TYR A 328 12.19 19.75 1.27
C TYR A 328 12.38 21.26 0.98
N PRO A 329 12.68 22.11 1.98
CA PRO A 329 12.96 21.81 3.38
C PRO A 329 11.74 21.85 4.32
N HIS A 330 10.53 21.91 3.78
CA HIS A 330 9.31 22.12 4.56
C HIS A 330 9.01 20.93 5.46
N ARG A 331 8.37 21.24 6.61
CA ARG A 331 8.00 20.22 7.59
C ARG A 331 6.77 19.44 7.14
N ARG A 332 6.83 18.12 7.35
CA ARG A 332 5.72 17.16 7.16
C ARG A 332 5.66 16.20 8.33
N VAL A 333 4.48 16.00 8.92
CA VAL A 333 4.27 15.10 10.05
C VAL A 333 3.11 14.16 9.77
N LEU A 334 3.39 12.87 9.82
CA LEU A 334 2.38 11.81 9.81
C LEU A 334 2.45 11.02 11.10
N ARG A 335 1.31 10.44 11.52
CA ARG A 335 1.23 9.38 12.52
C ARG A 335 0.87 8.09 11.85
N ARG A 336 1.55 7.01 12.18
CA ARG A 336 1.31 5.68 11.59
C ARG A 336 1.11 4.64 12.68
N VAL A 337 0.13 3.76 12.46
CA VAL A 337 -0.10 2.54 13.23
C VAL A 337 0.04 1.36 12.27
N THR A 338 0.77 0.34 12.69
CA THR A 338 0.98 -0.89 11.92
C THR A 338 0.12 -2.01 12.50
N ILE A 339 -0.54 -2.76 11.62
CA ILE A 339 -1.37 -3.92 11.97
C ILE A 339 -0.58 -5.18 11.66
N SER A 340 -0.49 -6.08 12.63
CA SER A 340 0.23 -7.36 12.52
C SER A 340 -0.28 -8.23 11.36
N GLY A 341 0.62 -9.01 10.77
CA GLY A 341 0.31 -9.93 9.67
C GLY A 341 0.01 -11.36 10.09
#